data_77fee1c4ae6a35afb2eaad7173d2568a
#
_entry.id   77fee1c4ae6a35afb2eaad7173d2568a
#
_cell.length_a   1.000
_cell.length_b   1.000
_cell.length_c   1.000
_cell.angle_alpha   90.00
_cell.angle_beta   90.00
_cell.angle_gamma   90.00
#
_symmetry.space_group_name_H-M   'P 1'
#
loop_
_entity.id
_entity.type
_entity.pdbx_description
1 polymer ?
#
loop_
_entity_poly.entity_id
_entity_poly.type
_entity_poly.pdbx_seq_one_letter_code
_entity_poly.pdbx_strand_id
1 'polypeptide(L)'
;ANVSHDLRTPLTLIKGYAETVRDLTGDDKAHRDEQMNIIVDETDRLTALVSSVMELSKVTSGADRCERVNFDMGQLCDEVSERYDAICAQNGWQLKLELPDEELPVYADPDMMQRALHNLLGNAMHHIGPDGIFILRASRCTEGVRVEVEDHGPGIAAADLPYIFDRYYRSRSDAGKQGTGLGLSITKAIFQQHGFRFGVQSTLGKGTIFWFIMNDLPASGQAAAL
;
A
#
# COMPACT_ATOMS: atom_id res chain seq x y z
N ALA A 1 1.24 0.61 19.17
CA ALA A 1 1.28 -0.75 18.64
C ALA A 1 2.71 -1.23 18.68
N ASN A 2 2.93 -2.48 19.05
CA ASN A 2 4.26 -2.98 19.37
C ASN A 2 4.61 -4.07 18.34
N VAL A 3 5.59 -3.82 17.48
CA VAL A 3 6.11 -4.81 16.50
C VAL A 3 6.24 -6.20 17.11
N SER A 4 6.76 -6.25 18.36
CA SER A 4 6.94 -7.51 19.07
C SER A 4 5.63 -8.24 19.34
N HIS A 5 4.52 -7.55 19.55
CA HIS A 5 3.20 -8.15 19.72
C HIS A 5 2.69 -8.74 18.40
N ASP A 6 2.81 -7.96 17.33
CA ASP A 6 2.31 -8.34 16.00
C ASP A 6 3.12 -9.46 15.35
N LEU A 7 4.39 -9.60 15.73
CA LEU A 7 5.22 -10.77 15.39
C LEU A 7 4.90 -12.00 16.24
N ARG A 8 4.53 -11.82 17.52
CA ARG A 8 4.30 -12.93 18.44
C ARG A 8 3.04 -13.72 18.10
N THR A 9 1.98 -13.03 17.67
CA THR A 9 0.69 -13.66 17.36
C THR A 9 0.81 -14.73 16.27
N PRO A 10 1.32 -14.43 15.05
CA PRO A 10 1.51 -15.45 14.02
C PRO A 10 2.48 -16.56 14.44
N LEU A 11 3.56 -16.22 15.14
CA LEU A 11 4.49 -17.23 15.64
C LEU A 11 3.83 -18.22 16.62
N THR A 12 2.93 -17.73 17.48
CA THR A 12 2.19 -18.58 18.42
C THR A 12 1.22 -19.50 17.68
N LEU A 13 0.54 -19.01 16.64
CA LEU A 13 -0.35 -19.82 15.80
C LEU A 13 0.43 -20.88 15.03
N ILE A 14 1.51 -20.50 14.34
CA ILE A 14 2.40 -21.44 13.62
C ILE A 14 2.85 -22.56 14.56
N LYS A 15 3.35 -22.19 15.74
CA LYS A 15 3.81 -23.18 16.72
C LYS A 15 2.68 -24.10 17.17
N GLY A 16 1.52 -23.54 17.55
CA GLY A 16 0.38 -24.32 18.03
C GLY A 16 -0.15 -25.32 17.00
N TYR A 17 -0.31 -24.88 15.74
CA TYR A 17 -0.74 -25.77 14.67
C TYR A 17 0.31 -26.83 14.32
N ALA A 18 1.60 -26.49 14.32
CA ALA A 18 2.67 -27.44 14.10
C ALA A 18 2.71 -28.53 15.20
N GLU A 19 2.51 -28.15 16.47
CA GLU A 19 2.40 -29.10 17.60
C GLU A 19 1.15 -29.96 17.43
N THR A 20 0.01 -29.41 17.01
CA THR A 20 -1.23 -30.17 16.77
C THR A 20 -1.05 -31.18 15.64
N VAL A 21 -0.42 -30.81 14.55
CA VAL A 21 -0.11 -31.73 13.43
C VAL A 21 0.81 -32.86 13.94
N ARG A 22 1.85 -32.51 14.67
CA ARG A 22 2.80 -33.51 15.18
C ARG A 22 2.18 -34.51 16.15
N ASP A 23 1.32 -34.05 17.06
CA ASP A 23 0.91 -34.83 18.21
C ASP A 23 -0.49 -35.44 18.07
N LEU A 24 -1.37 -34.89 17.21
CA LEU A 24 -2.78 -35.25 17.17
C LEU A 24 -3.31 -35.60 15.78
N THR A 25 -2.96 -34.82 14.73
CA THR A 25 -3.61 -34.91 13.44
C THR A 25 -2.70 -35.37 12.30
N GLY A 26 -1.46 -35.75 12.59
CA GLY A 26 -0.47 -36.14 11.57
C GLY A 26 -0.93 -37.27 10.66
N ASP A 27 -1.72 -38.21 11.17
CA ASP A 27 -2.26 -39.35 10.41
C ASP A 27 -3.61 -39.02 9.72
N ASP A 28 -4.30 -37.95 10.11
CA ASP A 28 -5.52 -37.46 9.46
C ASP A 28 -5.18 -36.46 8.38
N LYS A 29 -5.20 -36.91 7.14
CA LYS A 29 -4.78 -36.09 6.00
C LYS A 29 -5.58 -34.81 5.87
N ALA A 30 -6.90 -34.82 6.08
CA ALA A 30 -7.75 -33.66 5.87
C ALA A 30 -7.43 -32.56 6.89
N HIS A 31 -7.40 -32.89 8.17
CA HIS A 31 -7.07 -31.97 9.25
C HIS A 31 -5.61 -31.49 9.19
N ARG A 32 -4.69 -32.39 8.84
CA ARG A 32 -3.28 -32.03 8.65
C ARG A 32 -3.12 -31.00 7.54
N ASP A 33 -3.72 -31.26 6.38
CA ASP A 33 -3.57 -30.37 5.20
C ASP A 33 -4.21 -28.99 5.50
N GLU A 34 -5.35 -28.93 6.19
CA GLU A 34 -5.96 -27.67 6.65
C GLU A 34 -5.03 -26.89 7.59
N GLN A 35 -4.47 -27.57 8.60
CA GLN A 35 -3.58 -26.94 9.58
C GLN A 35 -2.25 -26.50 8.97
N MET A 36 -1.71 -27.28 8.01
CA MET A 36 -0.52 -26.87 7.24
C MET A 36 -0.77 -25.61 6.40
N ASN A 37 -1.95 -25.47 5.79
CA ASN A 37 -2.31 -24.25 5.07
C ASN A 37 -2.31 -23.02 6.00
N ILE A 38 -2.86 -23.16 7.23
CA ILE A 38 -2.83 -22.07 8.22
C ILE A 38 -1.38 -21.70 8.59
N ILE A 39 -0.50 -22.70 8.75
CA ILE A 39 0.94 -22.44 9.01
C ILE A 39 1.58 -21.67 7.87
N VAL A 40 1.30 -22.05 6.63
CA VAL A 40 1.82 -21.35 5.43
C VAL A 40 1.31 -19.90 5.39
N ASP A 41 -0.01 -19.69 5.54
CA ASP A 41 -0.62 -18.37 5.52
C ASP A 41 -0.04 -17.43 6.60
N GLU A 42 0.15 -17.93 7.83
CA GLU A 42 0.74 -17.14 8.91
C GLU A 42 2.25 -16.89 8.71
N THR A 43 2.95 -17.78 8.02
CA THR A 43 4.36 -17.58 7.64
C THR A 43 4.49 -16.49 6.57
N ASP A 44 3.61 -16.50 5.56
CA ASP A 44 3.56 -15.47 4.51
C ASP A 44 3.23 -14.09 5.12
N ARG A 45 2.26 -14.07 6.04
CA ARG A 45 1.92 -12.85 6.78
C ARG A 45 3.09 -12.30 7.59
N LEU A 46 3.83 -13.17 8.28
CA LEU A 46 5.02 -12.80 9.05
C LEU A 46 6.11 -12.23 8.13
N THR A 47 6.33 -12.85 6.99
CA THR A 47 7.29 -12.41 5.98
C THR A 47 6.94 -11.01 5.46
N ALA A 48 5.68 -10.76 5.13
CA ALA A 48 5.19 -9.45 4.71
C ALA A 48 5.37 -8.38 5.80
N LEU A 49 5.12 -8.73 7.08
CA LEU A 49 5.30 -7.82 8.20
C LEU A 49 6.77 -7.45 8.39
N VAL A 50 7.68 -8.44 8.39
CA VAL A 50 9.13 -8.21 8.51
C VAL A 50 9.64 -7.33 7.36
N SER A 51 9.23 -7.64 6.13
CA SER A 51 9.60 -6.84 4.95
C SER A 51 9.14 -5.40 5.08
N SER A 52 7.90 -5.17 5.51
CA SER A 52 7.35 -3.82 5.71
C SER A 52 8.08 -3.04 6.82
N VAL A 53 8.48 -3.71 7.91
CA VAL A 53 9.26 -3.10 8.99
C VAL A 53 10.66 -2.70 8.50
N MET A 54 11.32 -3.58 7.74
CA MET A 54 12.63 -3.29 7.16
C MET A 54 12.56 -2.13 6.16
N GLU A 55 11.54 -2.10 5.30
CA GLU A 55 11.29 -1.02 4.34
C GLU A 55 11.07 0.32 5.07
N LEU A 56 10.18 0.34 6.06
CA LEU A 56 9.95 1.55 6.86
C LEU A 56 11.24 2.04 7.54
N SER A 57 12.04 1.11 8.06
CA SER A 57 13.33 1.43 8.69
C SER A 57 14.30 2.07 7.69
N LYS A 58 14.42 1.53 6.47
CA LYS A 58 15.29 2.07 5.42
C LYS A 58 14.87 3.48 5.02
N VAL A 59 13.57 3.66 4.70
CA VAL A 59 13.04 4.98 4.29
C VAL A 59 13.20 6.03 5.40
N THR A 60 12.93 5.66 6.67
CA THR A 60 12.98 6.63 7.78
C THR A 60 14.39 6.92 8.31
N SER A 61 15.34 6.00 8.15
CA SER A 61 16.76 6.22 8.53
C SER A 61 17.54 6.98 7.47
N GLY A 62 16.95 7.23 6.29
CA GLY A 62 17.68 7.80 5.14
C GLY A 62 18.70 6.83 4.53
N ALA A 63 18.63 5.54 4.89
CA ALA A 63 19.47 4.50 4.31
C ALA A 63 19.12 4.24 2.83
N ASP A 64 17.83 4.36 2.48
CA ASP A 64 17.40 4.44 1.08
C ASP A 64 17.68 5.86 0.58
N ARG A 65 18.76 6.02 -0.21
CA ARG A 65 19.01 7.28 -0.89
C ARG A 65 17.91 7.52 -1.91
N CYS A 66 17.26 8.67 -1.81
CA CYS A 66 16.27 9.10 -2.79
C CYS A 66 17.01 9.53 -4.08
N GLU A 67 16.98 8.68 -5.08
CA GLU A 67 17.62 8.91 -6.39
C GLU A 67 16.62 9.52 -7.36
N ARG A 68 16.45 10.84 -7.28
CA ARG A 68 15.49 11.56 -8.11
C ARG A 68 15.99 11.68 -9.53
N VAL A 69 15.13 11.33 -10.48
CA VAL A 69 15.34 11.49 -11.92
C VAL A 69 14.10 12.09 -12.57
N ASN A 70 14.25 12.59 -13.78
CA ASN A 70 13.10 13.01 -14.59
C ASN A 70 12.50 11.78 -15.25
N PHE A 71 11.17 11.62 -15.10
CA PHE A 71 10.42 10.56 -15.77
C PHE A 71 8.96 11.00 -15.97
N ASP A 72 8.20 10.24 -16.76
CA ASP A 72 6.78 10.47 -16.99
C ASP A 72 5.96 9.68 -15.95
N MET A 73 5.14 10.40 -15.15
CA MET A 73 4.31 9.77 -14.12
C MET A 73 3.13 9.02 -14.72
N GLY A 74 2.63 9.44 -15.89
CA GLY A 74 1.58 8.74 -16.63
C GLY A 74 2.07 7.36 -17.06
N GLN A 75 3.26 7.28 -17.63
CA GLN A 75 3.88 6.00 -18.01
C GLN A 75 4.07 5.10 -16.78
N LEU A 76 4.54 5.62 -15.66
CA LEU A 76 4.69 4.81 -14.43
C LEU A 76 3.34 4.30 -13.92
N CYS A 77 2.28 5.11 -13.98
CA CYS A 77 0.93 4.67 -13.60
C CYS A 77 0.44 3.54 -14.50
N ASP A 78 0.70 3.60 -15.81
CA ASP A 78 0.33 2.59 -16.79
C ASP A 78 1.08 1.27 -16.50
N GLU A 79 2.41 1.30 -16.38
CA GLU A 79 3.24 0.15 -16.05
C GLU A 79 2.86 -0.52 -14.72
N VAL A 80 2.48 0.29 -13.73
CA VAL A 80 2.00 -0.23 -12.44
C VAL A 80 0.63 -0.87 -12.61
N SER A 81 -0.30 -0.26 -13.36
CA SER A 81 -1.66 -0.76 -13.54
C SER A 81 -1.70 -2.13 -14.20
N GLU A 82 -0.87 -2.39 -15.20
CA GLU A 82 -0.79 -3.68 -15.90
C GLU A 82 -0.55 -4.87 -14.96
N ARG A 83 0.18 -4.65 -13.85
CA ARG A 83 0.45 -5.71 -12.87
C ARG A 83 -0.78 -6.17 -12.09
N TYR A 84 -1.85 -5.37 -12.11
CA TYR A 84 -3.11 -5.68 -11.42
C TYR A 84 -4.13 -6.39 -12.32
N ASP A 85 -3.92 -6.48 -13.62
CA ASP A 85 -4.86 -7.08 -14.58
C ASP A 85 -5.22 -8.52 -14.20
N ALA A 86 -4.21 -9.34 -13.90
CA ALA A 86 -4.43 -10.74 -13.56
C ALA A 86 -5.24 -10.92 -12.26
N ILE A 87 -4.93 -10.15 -11.22
CA ILE A 87 -5.65 -10.22 -9.94
C ILE A 87 -7.05 -9.63 -10.06
N CYS A 88 -7.23 -8.58 -10.85
CA CYS A 88 -8.54 -8.02 -11.15
C CYS A 88 -9.42 -9.03 -11.89
N ALA A 89 -8.90 -9.67 -12.94
CA ALA A 89 -9.63 -10.69 -13.70
C ALA A 89 -10.03 -11.89 -12.82
N GLN A 90 -9.14 -12.34 -11.93
CA GLN A 90 -9.39 -13.47 -11.03
C GLN A 90 -10.50 -13.17 -10.01
N ASN A 91 -10.62 -11.93 -9.55
CA ASN A 91 -11.56 -11.53 -8.50
C ASN A 91 -12.83 -10.84 -9.04
N GLY A 92 -12.92 -10.63 -10.36
CA GLY A 92 -14.02 -9.87 -10.97
C GLY A 92 -13.98 -8.38 -10.63
N TRP A 93 -12.79 -7.84 -10.36
CA TRP A 93 -12.56 -6.42 -10.09
C TRP A 93 -12.10 -5.68 -11.34
N GLN A 94 -12.14 -4.35 -11.28
CA GLN A 94 -11.69 -3.48 -12.35
C GLN A 94 -10.85 -2.33 -11.80
N LEU A 95 -9.58 -2.25 -12.20
CA LEU A 95 -8.79 -1.03 -12.08
C LEU A 95 -9.07 -0.15 -13.30
N LYS A 96 -9.58 1.06 -13.05
CA LYS A 96 -9.71 2.09 -14.08
C LYS A 96 -8.51 3.01 -14.03
N LEU A 97 -7.85 3.18 -15.17
CA LEU A 97 -6.74 4.11 -15.33
C LEU A 97 -7.27 5.37 -16.04
N GLU A 98 -7.11 6.53 -15.41
CA GLU A 98 -7.52 7.83 -15.94
C GLU A 98 -6.30 8.74 -16.08
N LEU A 99 -5.75 8.81 -17.28
CA LEU A 99 -4.58 9.61 -17.64
C LEU A 99 -4.94 10.60 -18.76
N PRO A 100 -4.32 11.78 -18.81
CA PRO A 100 -4.42 12.67 -19.96
C PRO A 100 -3.57 12.13 -21.13
N ASP A 101 -3.84 12.65 -22.34
CA ASP A 101 -3.04 12.32 -23.52
C ASP A 101 -1.63 12.98 -23.49
N GLU A 102 -1.44 13.99 -22.65
CA GLU A 102 -0.19 14.71 -22.46
C GLU A 102 0.74 14.03 -21.47
N GLU A 103 2.05 14.13 -21.69
CA GLU A 103 3.05 13.65 -20.74
C GLU A 103 2.94 14.40 -19.39
N LEU A 104 3.21 13.66 -18.31
CA LEU A 104 3.24 14.17 -16.95
C LEU A 104 4.66 14.10 -16.36
N PRO A 105 5.62 14.91 -16.89
CA PRO A 105 7.01 14.87 -16.44
C PRO A 105 7.13 15.34 -15.00
N VAL A 106 7.87 14.57 -14.19
CA VAL A 106 8.12 14.81 -12.76
C VAL A 106 9.59 14.59 -12.42
N TYR A 107 10.04 15.13 -11.28
CA TYR A 107 11.38 14.89 -10.71
C TYR A 107 11.25 14.19 -9.36
N ALA A 108 11.36 12.86 -9.37
CA ALA A 108 11.21 12.02 -8.19
C ALA A 108 12.02 10.73 -8.34
N ASP A 109 12.01 9.91 -7.32
CA ASP A 109 12.56 8.55 -7.35
C ASP A 109 11.46 7.59 -7.86
N PRO A 110 11.61 6.99 -9.06
CA PRO A 110 10.57 6.16 -9.65
C PRO A 110 10.29 4.88 -8.84
N ASP A 111 11.30 4.27 -8.22
CA ASP A 111 11.13 3.08 -7.40
C ASP A 111 10.32 3.39 -6.14
N MET A 112 10.59 4.52 -5.50
CA MET A 112 9.81 4.99 -4.36
C MET A 112 8.37 5.34 -4.76
N MET A 113 8.17 5.96 -5.94
CA MET A 113 6.81 6.24 -6.45
C MET A 113 6.05 4.96 -6.76
N GLN A 114 6.69 3.98 -7.39
CA GLN A 114 6.10 2.67 -7.63
C GLN A 114 5.68 1.99 -6.33
N ARG A 115 6.51 2.02 -5.29
CA ARG A 115 6.17 1.50 -3.96
C ARG A 115 4.97 2.21 -3.35
N ALA A 116 4.92 3.54 -3.44
CA ALA A 116 3.79 4.32 -2.94
C ALA A 116 2.49 3.94 -3.66
N LEU A 117 2.53 3.82 -5.00
CA LEU A 117 1.37 3.38 -5.80
C LEU A 117 0.92 1.97 -5.39
N HIS A 118 1.84 1.01 -5.24
CA HIS A 118 1.48 -0.36 -4.81
C HIS A 118 0.83 -0.37 -3.42
N ASN A 119 1.32 0.44 -2.48
CA ASN A 119 0.70 0.54 -1.16
C ASN A 119 -0.71 1.14 -1.23
N LEU A 120 -0.93 2.17 -2.04
CA LEU A 120 -2.22 2.81 -2.20
C LEU A 120 -3.22 1.92 -2.96
N LEU A 121 -2.80 1.29 -4.06
CA LEU A 121 -3.63 0.35 -4.82
C LEU A 121 -3.96 -0.91 -4.00
N GLY A 122 -2.99 -1.45 -3.27
CA GLY A 122 -3.21 -2.56 -2.34
C GLY A 122 -4.23 -2.21 -1.25
N ASN A 123 -4.20 -0.98 -0.74
CA ASN A 123 -5.18 -0.48 0.22
C ASN A 123 -6.58 -0.36 -0.43
N ALA A 124 -6.69 0.17 -1.65
CA ALA A 124 -7.94 0.25 -2.38
C ALA A 124 -8.57 -1.13 -2.63
N MET A 125 -7.76 -2.13 -3.04
CA MET A 125 -8.23 -3.51 -3.20
C MET A 125 -8.68 -4.13 -1.89
N HIS A 126 -7.97 -3.86 -0.78
CA HIS A 126 -8.32 -4.38 0.55
C HIS A 126 -9.69 -3.85 1.04
N HIS A 127 -10.03 -2.65 0.63
CA HIS A 127 -11.28 -1.96 0.99
C HIS A 127 -12.25 -1.83 -0.19
N ILE A 128 -12.10 -2.66 -1.22
CA ILE A 128 -12.89 -2.56 -2.44
C ILE A 128 -14.39 -2.56 -2.15
N GLY A 129 -15.11 -1.71 -2.88
CA GLY A 129 -16.55 -1.59 -2.77
C GLY A 129 -17.32 -2.72 -3.45
N PRO A 130 -18.63 -2.76 -3.29
CA PRO A 130 -19.48 -3.81 -3.87
C PRO A 130 -19.53 -3.79 -5.40
N ASP A 131 -19.14 -2.71 -6.04
CA ASP A 131 -19.03 -2.57 -7.50
C ASP A 131 -17.74 -3.16 -8.06
N GLY A 132 -16.76 -3.49 -7.20
CA GLY A 132 -15.48 -4.08 -7.60
C GLY A 132 -14.57 -3.10 -8.35
N ILE A 133 -14.80 -1.78 -8.24
CA ILE A 133 -14.06 -0.77 -9.01
C ILE A 133 -13.13 0.02 -8.08
N PHE A 134 -11.90 0.25 -8.54
CA PHE A 134 -10.99 1.24 -7.99
C PHE A 134 -10.28 1.97 -9.14
N ILE A 135 -9.82 3.19 -8.88
CA ILE A 135 -9.39 4.11 -9.94
C ILE A 135 -7.99 4.63 -9.59
N LEU A 136 -7.08 4.59 -10.56
CA LEU A 136 -5.80 5.29 -10.51
C LEU A 136 -5.87 6.46 -11.49
N ARG A 137 -5.73 7.67 -10.99
CA ARG A 137 -5.80 8.90 -11.79
C ARG A 137 -4.53 9.71 -11.64
N ALA A 138 -4.00 10.23 -12.74
CA ALA A 138 -2.97 11.25 -12.72
C ALA A 138 -3.34 12.39 -13.64
N SER A 139 -3.08 13.63 -13.21
CA SER A 139 -3.45 14.84 -13.99
C SER A 139 -2.58 16.04 -13.61
N ARG A 140 -2.47 17.00 -14.52
CA ARG A 140 -1.88 18.30 -14.22
C ARG A 140 -2.76 19.11 -13.29
N CYS A 141 -2.13 19.80 -12.35
CA CYS A 141 -2.77 20.81 -11.50
C CYS A 141 -1.89 22.05 -11.41
N THR A 142 -2.36 23.09 -10.74
CA THR A 142 -1.61 24.35 -10.59
C THR A 142 -0.30 24.21 -9.83
N GLU A 143 -0.12 23.14 -9.09
CA GLU A 143 1.04 22.91 -8.23
C GLU A 143 1.98 21.84 -8.80
N GLY A 144 1.63 21.22 -9.93
CA GLY A 144 2.40 20.17 -10.57
C GLY A 144 1.53 19.00 -11.05
N VAL A 145 1.94 17.77 -10.77
CA VAL A 145 1.21 16.56 -11.11
C VAL A 145 0.52 16.00 -9.88
N ARG A 146 -0.81 15.87 -9.94
CA ARG A 146 -1.63 15.25 -8.92
C ARG A 146 -1.93 13.79 -9.29
N VAL A 147 -1.70 12.89 -8.34
CA VAL A 147 -2.04 11.47 -8.47
C VAL A 147 -3.05 11.11 -7.39
N GLU A 148 -4.05 10.33 -7.76
CA GLU A 148 -5.14 9.88 -6.90
C GLU A 148 -5.36 8.39 -7.06
N VAL A 149 -5.62 7.71 -5.92
CA VAL A 149 -6.14 6.35 -5.88
C VAL A 149 -7.46 6.40 -5.15
N GLU A 150 -8.53 6.01 -5.84
CA GLU A 150 -9.90 6.05 -5.36
C GLU A 150 -10.47 4.64 -5.22
N ASP A 151 -11.15 4.36 -4.12
CA ASP A 151 -11.97 3.17 -3.91
C ASP A 151 -13.41 3.57 -3.59
N HIS A 152 -14.36 2.69 -3.90
CA HIS A 152 -15.78 2.84 -3.58
C HIS A 152 -16.18 1.99 -2.36
N GLY A 153 -15.24 1.80 -1.46
CA GLY A 153 -15.38 0.98 -0.27
C GLY A 153 -16.20 1.60 0.86
N PRO A 154 -16.06 1.08 2.07
CA PRO A 154 -16.84 1.54 3.22
C PRO A 154 -16.49 2.95 3.67
N GLY A 155 -15.40 3.53 3.16
CA GLY A 155 -14.90 4.83 3.61
C GLY A 155 -14.32 4.77 5.02
N ILE A 156 -13.82 5.93 5.48
CA ILE A 156 -13.13 6.09 6.75
C ILE A 156 -13.92 7.04 7.64
N ALA A 157 -14.11 6.68 8.90
CA ALA A 157 -14.76 7.56 9.86
C ALA A 157 -13.92 8.82 10.11
N ALA A 158 -14.56 9.99 10.25
CA ALA A 158 -13.86 11.26 10.45
C ALA A 158 -12.92 11.26 11.68
N ALA A 159 -13.27 10.49 12.71
CA ALA A 159 -12.44 10.32 13.91
C ALA A 159 -11.13 9.57 13.64
N ASP A 160 -11.09 8.75 12.59
CA ASP A 160 -9.93 7.92 12.23
C ASP A 160 -8.98 8.63 11.24
N LEU A 161 -9.49 9.56 10.43
CA LEU A 161 -8.72 10.25 9.39
C LEU A 161 -7.38 10.86 9.87
N PRO A 162 -7.27 11.47 11.07
CA PRO A 162 -5.99 12.02 11.54
C PRO A 162 -4.90 10.96 11.76
N TYR A 163 -5.27 9.70 11.94
CA TYR A 163 -4.39 8.62 12.39
C TYR A 163 -4.06 7.59 11.33
N ILE A 164 -4.73 7.60 10.16
CA ILE A 164 -4.58 6.53 9.14
C ILE A 164 -3.16 6.41 8.57
N PHE A 165 -2.37 7.47 8.64
CA PHE A 165 -0.96 7.47 8.23
C PHE A 165 0.01 7.13 9.39
N ASP A 166 -0.51 6.85 10.58
CA ASP A 166 0.32 6.45 11.71
C ASP A 166 0.74 4.99 11.60
N ARG A 167 1.92 4.69 12.11
CA ARG A 167 2.46 3.32 12.08
C ARG A 167 1.55 2.36 12.84
N TYR A 168 1.27 1.21 12.26
CA TYR A 168 0.42 0.15 12.84
C TYR A 168 -1.01 0.60 13.11
N TYR A 169 -1.43 1.74 12.59
CA TYR A 169 -2.81 2.14 12.73
C TYR A 169 -3.71 1.25 11.87
N ARG A 170 -4.77 0.77 12.47
CA ARG A 170 -5.86 0.02 11.81
C ARG A 170 -7.17 0.50 12.39
N SER A 171 -8.13 0.73 11.51
CA SER A 171 -9.46 1.13 11.97
C SER A 171 -10.14 -0.02 12.68
N ARG A 172 -11.17 0.29 13.50
CA ARG A 172 -11.95 -0.76 14.16
C ARG A 172 -12.70 -1.65 13.17
N SER A 173 -13.01 -1.15 11.98
CA SER A 173 -13.62 -1.90 10.89
C SER A 173 -12.68 -2.93 10.26
N ASP A 174 -11.37 -2.80 10.49
CA ASP A 174 -10.34 -3.72 9.98
C ASP A 174 -9.95 -4.80 10.99
N ALA A 175 -10.63 -4.85 12.13
CA ALA A 175 -10.40 -5.89 13.11
C ALA A 175 -10.66 -7.27 12.50
N GLY A 176 -9.62 -8.12 12.44
CA GLY A 176 -9.68 -9.46 11.83
C GLY A 176 -9.37 -9.54 10.34
N LYS A 177 -9.24 -8.42 9.60
CA LYS A 177 -8.79 -8.44 8.20
C LYS A 177 -7.26 -8.57 8.11
N GLN A 178 -6.75 -9.03 6.98
CA GLN A 178 -5.29 -9.07 6.72
C GLN A 178 -4.76 -7.65 6.52
N GLY A 179 -3.53 -7.38 7.00
CA GLY A 179 -2.84 -6.11 6.79
C GLY A 179 -1.84 -5.80 7.91
N THR A 180 -0.70 -5.21 7.57
CA THR A 180 0.38 -4.87 8.52
C THR A 180 0.15 -3.53 9.23
N GLY A 181 -0.70 -2.65 8.69
CA GLY A 181 -0.87 -1.28 9.14
C GLY A 181 0.37 -0.39 8.91
N LEU A 182 1.29 -0.84 8.04
CA LEU A 182 2.53 -0.12 7.73
C LEU A 182 2.50 0.56 6.35
N GLY A 183 1.70 0.07 5.40
CA GLY A 183 1.71 0.58 4.02
C GLY A 183 1.51 2.09 3.92
N LEU A 184 0.48 2.65 4.56
CA LEU A 184 0.24 4.10 4.56
C LEU A 184 1.34 4.89 5.28
N SER A 185 1.95 4.34 6.33
CA SER A 185 3.06 5.01 7.02
C SER A 185 4.36 5.00 6.19
N ILE A 186 4.59 3.96 5.38
CA ILE A 186 5.68 3.91 4.39
C ILE A 186 5.42 4.96 3.30
N THR A 187 4.20 5.00 2.75
CA THR A 187 3.79 5.99 1.75
C THR A 187 3.98 7.41 2.25
N LYS A 188 3.57 7.71 3.49
CA LYS A 188 3.83 8.99 4.16
C LYS A 188 5.32 9.32 4.21
N ALA A 189 6.16 8.37 4.61
CA ALA A 189 7.61 8.59 4.71
C ALA A 189 8.23 8.88 3.33
N ILE A 190 7.81 8.17 2.28
CA ILE A 190 8.22 8.41 0.89
C ILE A 190 7.85 9.83 0.45
N PHE A 191 6.60 10.25 0.66
CA PHE A 191 6.15 11.58 0.27
C PHE A 191 6.84 12.70 1.06
N GLN A 192 7.06 12.50 2.35
CA GLN A 192 7.82 13.43 3.19
C GLN A 192 9.28 13.58 2.72
N GLN A 193 9.94 12.49 2.34
CA GLN A 193 11.30 12.51 1.81
C GLN A 193 11.39 13.29 0.50
N HIS A 194 10.33 13.25 -0.34
CA HIS A 194 10.24 14.02 -1.57
C HIS A 194 9.76 15.46 -1.37
N GLY A 195 9.21 15.79 -0.21
CA GLY A 195 8.58 17.11 0.04
C GLY A 195 7.23 17.27 -0.66
N PHE A 196 6.55 16.16 -0.97
CA PHE A 196 5.25 16.19 -1.63
C PHE A 196 4.12 16.49 -0.65
N ARG A 197 3.10 17.18 -1.14
CA ARG A 197 1.83 17.31 -0.45
C ARG A 197 1.01 16.05 -0.69
N PHE A 198 0.36 15.57 0.34
CA PHE A 198 -0.49 14.38 0.25
C PHE A 198 -1.62 14.44 1.27
N GLY A 199 -2.63 13.65 1.04
CA GLY A 199 -3.77 13.58 1.95
C GLY A 199 -4.76 12.51 1.57
N VAL A 200 -5.90 12.57 2.25
CA VAL A 200 -7.02 11.67 2.08
C VAL A 200 -8.33 12.46 2.07
N GLN A 201 -9.25 12.04 1.25
CA GLN A 201 -10.66 12.47 1.27
C GLN A 201 -11.49 11.20 1.40
N SER A 202 -12.30 11.11 2.43
CA SER A 202 -13.15 9.95 2.64
C SER A 202 -14.44 10.34 3.31
N THR A 203 -15.49 9.63 2.92
CA THR A 203 -16.82 9.74 3.55
C THR A 203 -17.32 8.33 3.82
N LEU A 204 -17.75 8.08 5.04
CA LEU A 204 -18.27 6.78 5.44
C LEU A 204 -19.41 6.34 4.50
N GLY A 205 -19.29 5.13 3.96
CA GLY A 205 -20.23 4.56 3.00
C GLY A 205 -20.10 5.04 1.55
N LYS A 206 -19.08 5.90 1.24
CA LYS A 206 -18.89 6.44 -0.12
C LYS A 206 -17.52 6.15 -0.72
N GLY A 207 -16.60 5.56 0.05
CA GLY A 207 -15.24 5.26 -0.40
C GLY A 207 -14.20 6.26 0.06
N THR A 208 -12.99 6.11 -0.48
CA THR A 208 -11.81 6.88 -0.09
C THR A 208 -10.99 7.28 -1.31
N ILE A 209 -10.45 8.50 -1.29
CA ILE A 209 -9.49 9.00 -2.26
C ILE A 209 -8.21 9.35 -1.50
N PHE A 210 -7.13 8.62 -1.77
CA PHE A 210 -5.79 9.00 -1.38
C PHE A 210 -5.16 9.79 -2.51
N TRP A 211 -4.49 10.90 -2.19
CA TRP A 211 -3.89 11.75 -3.19
C TRP A 211 -2.53 12.29 -2.77
N PHE A 212 -1.69 12.57 -3.74
CA PHE A 212 -0.44 13.32 -3.55
C PHE A 212 -0.17 14.22 -4.75
N ILE A 213 0.63 15.28 -4.53
CA ILE A 213 1.01 16.25 -5.55
C ILE A 213 2.53 16.30 -5.60
N MET A 214 3.04 16.01 -6.77
CA MET A 214 4.45 16.18 -7.12
C MET A 214 4.63 17.57 -7.70
N ASN A 215 5.55 18.35 -7.14
CA ASN A 215 5.83 19.70 -7.62
C ASN A 215 6.32 19.65 -9.09
N ASP A 216 6.02 20.70 -9.84
CA ASP A 216 6.56 20.87 -11.18
C ASP A 216 8.09 20.71 -11.19
N LEU A 217 8.61 20.28 -12.34
CA LEU A 217 10.05 20.27 -12.58
C LEU A 217 10.63 21.63 -12.19
N PRO A 218 11.72 21.69 -11.42
CA PRO A 218 12.42 22.95 -11.22
C PRO A 218 12.76 23.52 -12.59
N ALA A 219 12.35 24.76 -12.85
CA ALA A 219 12.65 25.44 -14.10
C ALA A 219 14.14 25.22 -14.41
N SER A 220 14.43 24.78 -15.66
CA SER A 220 15.78 24.42 -16.12
C SER A 220 16.80 25.50 -15.70
N GLY A 221 17.53 25.24 -14.61
CA GLY A 221 18.51 26.16 -14.04
C GLY A 221 18.91 25.92 -12.59
N GLN A 222 18.22 25.08 -11.82
CA GLN A 222 18.51 24.81 -10.40
C GLN A 222 18.88 23.35 -10.09
N ALA A 223 19.29 22.57 -11.06
CA ALA A 223 19.89 21.27 -10.83
C ALA A 223 21.41 21.49 -10.60
N ALA A 224 21.80 21.79 -9.37
CA ALA A 224 23.11 21.58 -8.75
C ALA A 224 23.44 22.68 -7.75
N ALA A 225 22.91 22.58 -6.55
CA ALA A 225 23.56 23.12 -5.35
C ALA A 225 22.80 22.60 -4.10
N LEU A 226 23.19 21.44 -3.60
CA LEU A 226 23.23 21.15 -2.14
C LEU A 226 24.03 19.87 -1.94
#